data_ce0b1ce9db34a84bc6f1b5042390f8b0
#
_entry.id   ce0b1ce9db34a84bc6f1b5042390f8b0
#
_cell.length_a   1.000
_cell.length_b   1.000
_cell.length_c   1.000
_cell.angle_alpha   90.00
_cell.angle_beta   90.00
_cell.angle_gamma   90.00
#
_symmetry.space_group_name_H-M   'P 1'
#
loop_
_entity.id
_entity.type
_entity.pdbx_description
1 polymer ?
#
loop_
_entity_poly.entity_id
_entity_poly.type
_entity_poly.pdbx_seq_one_letter_code
_entity_poly.pdbx_strand_id
1 'polypeptide(L)'
;MKATEVVEKLKNRFPNEPEYIQAVSQVLGTIEDEYNKHPECEKANLIDRLCIPDRLIEFRVSWVDDKGNVQTNMGYRVQHNNCIGPYKGGLRFHKSVNLSILKFLAFEQTFKNSLTTLPMGGAKGGSDFSPRGKSNAEVMRFCQAFMTELYRHIGPDEDVPAGD
;
A
#
# COMPACT_ATOMS: atom_id res chain seq x y z
N MET A 1 0.81 4.17 -25.09
CA MET A 1 -0.19 3.90 -24.02
C MET A 1 -1.31 4.95 -24.08
N LYS A 2 -2.56 4.54 -23.80
CA LYS A 2 -3.64 5.49 -23.47
C LYS A 2 -4.08 5.24 -22.02
N ALA A 3 -3.97 6.26 -21.19
CA ALA A 3 -4.29 6.15 -19.77
C ALA A 3 -5.73 5.64 -19.53
N THR A 4 -6.69 6.09 -20.35
CA THR A 4 -8.08 5.65 -20.26
C THR A 4 -8.27 4.15 -20.50
N GLU A 5 -7.53 3.55 -21.44
CA GLU A 5 -7.62 2.11 -21.73
C GLU A 5 -7.03 1.28 -20.57
N VAL A 6 -5.95 1.75 -19.96
CA VAL A 6 -5.34 1.10 -18.78
C VAL A 6 -6.30 1.16 -17.60
N VAL A 7 -6.90 2.33 -17.36
CA VAL A 7 -7.86 2.52 -16.26
C VAL A 7 -9.09 1.62 -16.43
N GLU A 8 -9.62 1.46 -17.65
CA GLU A 8 -10.76 0.55 -17.88
C GLU A 8 -10.39 -0.93 -17.64
N LYS A 9 -9.19 -1.35 -18.04
CA LYS A 9 -8.69 -2.70 -17.70
C LYS A 9 -8.60 -2.90 -16.17
N LEU A 10 -8.10 -1.89 -15.45
CA LEU A 10 -7.98 -1.97 -14.00
C LEU A 10 -9.33 -1.97 -13.29
N LYS A 11 -10.32 -1.19 -13.76
CA LYS A 11 -11.70 -1.23 -13.24
C LYS A 11 -12.31 -2.63 -13.37
N ASN A 12 -12.11 -3.28 -14.50
CA ASN A 12 -12.60 -4.64 -14.70
C ASN A 12 -11.89 -5.67 -13.80
N ARG A 13 -10.60 -5.44 -13.53
CA ARG A 13 -9.79 -6.34 -12.69
C ARG A 13 -10.04 -6.13 -11.20
N PHE A 14 -10.25 -4.89 -10.78
CA PHE A 14 -10.39 -4.45 -9.39
C PHE A 14 -11.67 -3.62 -9.18
N PRO A 15 -12.87 -4.20 -9.41
CA PRO A 15 -14.13 -3.44 -9.44
C PRO A 15 -14.49 -2.81 -8.08
N ASN A 16 -13.93 -3.31 -6.98
CA ASN A 16 -14.22 -2.85 -5.62
C ASN A 16 -13.11 -1.97 -5.03
N GLU A 17 -12.25 -1.38 -5.87
CA GLU A 17 -11.12 -0.56 -5.42
C GLU A 17 -11.15 0.85 -6.03
N PRO A 18 -12.21 1.65 -5.78
CA PRO A 18 -12.40 2.95 -6.45
C PRO A 18 -11.30 3.97 -6.12
N GLU A 19 -10.80 4.02 -4.88
CA GLU A 19 -9.75 4.95 -4.48
C GLU A 19 -8.43 4.64 -5.20
N TYR A 20 -8.11 3.36 -5.35
CA TYR A 20 -6.93 2.92 -6.09
C TYR A 20 -7.04 3.27 -7.59
N ILE A 21 -8.17 2.98 -8.21
CA ILE A 21 -8.43 3.30 -9.62
C ILE A 21 -8.33 4.81 -9.89
N GLN A 22 -8.87 5.62 -8.99
CA GLN A 22 -8.79 7.08 -9.10
C GLN A 22 -7.34 7.58 -9.06
N ALA A 23 -6.54 7.11 -8.11
CA ALA A 23 -5.13 7.49 -7.99
C ALA A 23 -4.33 7.10 -9.24
N VAL A 24 -4.51 5.86 -9.73
CA VAL A 24 -3.87 5.41 -10.97
C VAL A 24 -4.27 6.30 -12.14
N SER A 25 -5.56 6.62 -12.30
CA SER A 25 -6.05 7.49 -13.38
C SER A 25 -5.38 8.85 -13.37
N GLN A 26 -5.24 9.46 -12.19
CA GLN A 26 -4.58 10.75 -12.03
C GLN A 26 -3.11 10.72 -12.43
N VAL A 27 -2.36 9.75 -11.92
CA VAL A 27 -0.92 9.63 -12.21
C VAL A 27 -0.70 9.32 -13.69
N LEU A 28 -1.40 8.33 -14.24
CA LEU A 28 -1.23 7.95 -15.66
C LEU A 28 -1.57 9.10 -16.61
N GLY A 29 -2.59 9.91 -16.28
CA GLY A 29 -2.94 11.09 -17.07
C GLY A 29 -1.83 12.14 -17.10
N THR A 30 -1.01 12.24 -16.05
CA THR A 30 0.10 13.20 -16.01
C THR A 30 1.35 12.73 -16.74
N ILE A 31 1.57 11.42 -16.85
CA ILE A 31 2.79 10.85 -17.45
C ILE A 31 2.59 10.34 -18.89
N GLU A 32 1.35 10.32 -19.40
CA GLU A 32 1.00 9.72 -20.69
C GLU A 32 1.85 10.25 -21.85
N ASP A 33 1.95 11.58 -21.98
CA ASP A 33 2.69 12.22 -23.06
C ASP A 33 4.20 11.88 -23.01
N GLU A 34 4.79 11.87 -21.83
CA GLU A 34 6.20 11.53 -21.67
C GLU A 34 6.44 10.03 -21.89
N TYR A 35 5.59 9.18 -21.32
CA TYR A 35 5.67 7.74 -21.52
C TYR A 35 5.65 7.35 -23.01
N ASN A 36 4.82 8.02 -23.81
CA ASN A 36 4.67 7.72 -25.24
C ASN A 36 5.88 8.11 -26.10
N LYS A 37 6.82 8.86 -25.55
CA LYS A 37 8.14 9.12 -26.19
C LYS A 37 9.14 7.99 -25.98
N HIS A 38 8.81 7.01 -25.12
CA HIS A 38 9.69 5.93 -24.69
C HIS A 38 9.13 4.54 -25.06
N PRO A 39 9.24 4.11 -26.34
CA PRO A 39 8.71 2.83 -26.80
C PRO A 39 9.31 1.61 -26.09
N GLU A 40 10.50 1.75 -25.53
CA GLU A 40 11.13 0.72 -24.69
C GLU A 40 10.33 0.43 -23.41
N CYS A 41 9.66 1.43 -22.84
CA CYS A 41 8.80 1.27 -21.66
C CYS A 41 7.56 0.44 -22.00
N GLU A 42 6.96 0.65 -23.17
CA GLU A 42 5.83 -0.13 -23.63
C GLU A 42 6.23 -1.58 -23.92
N LYS A 43 7.37 -1.79 -24.57
CA LYS A 43 7.93 -3.13 -24.82
C LYS A 43 8.22 -3.89 -23.51
N ALA A 44 8.61 -3.19 -22.46
CA ALA A 44 8.84 -3.74 -21.12
C ALA A 44 7.55 -3.95 -20.31
N ASN A 45 6.39 -3.62 -20.87
CA ASN A 45 5.09 -3.65 -20.17
C ASN A 45 5.10 -2.88 -18.83
N LEU A 46 5.80 -1.75 -18.83
CA LEU A 46 6.11 -1.02 -17.59
C LEU A 46 4.84 -0.57 -16.85
N ILE A 47 3.84 -0.07 -17.58
CA ILE A 47 2.61 0.46 -16.93
C ILE A 47 1.81 -0.64 -16.24
N ASP A 48 1.60 -1.80 -16.85
CA ASP A 48 0.88 -2.90 -16.19
C ASP A 48 1.62 -3.36 -14.92
N ARG A 49 2.96 -3.37 -14.97
CA ARG A 49 3.79 -3.71 -13.81
C ARG A 49 3.73 -2.65 -12.71
N LEU A 50 3.66 -1.37 -13.05
CA LEU A 50 3.50 -0.29 -12.07
C LEU A 50 2.09 -0.23 -11.48
N CYS A 51 1.08 -0.64 -12.24
CA CYS A 51 -0.31 -0.64 -11.78
C CYS A 51 -0.72 -1.91 -11.01
N ILE A 52 0.18 -2.86 -10.77
CA ILE A 52 -0.11 -4.07 -10.00
C ILE A 52 0.95 -4.20 -8.91
N PRO A 53 0.56 -4.19 -7.63
CA PRO A 53 1.50 -4.42 -6.53
C PRO A 53 2.23 -5.76 -6.69
N ASP A 54 3.49 -5.79 -6.28
CA ASP A 54 4.28 -7.03 -6.26
C ASP A 54 3.66 -8.05 -5.31
N ARG A 55 3.18 -7.61 -4.13
CA ARG A 55 2.59 -8.48 -3.11
C ARG A 55 1.57 -7.76 -2.24
N LEU A 56 0.48 -8.44 -1.94
CA LEU A 56 -0.51 -8.04 -0.96
C LEU A 56 -0.47 -9.02 0.21
N ILE A 57 -0.36 -8.49 1.42
CA ILE A 57 -0.38 -9.26 2.67
C ILE A 57 -1.56 -8.75 3.48
N GLU A 58 -2.51 -9.64 3.71
CA GLU A 58 -3.74 -9.35 4.45
C GLU A 58 -3.86 -10.37 5.59
N PHE A 59 -4.14 -9.90 6.79
CA PHE A 59 -4.16 -10.75 7.97
C PHE A 59 -5.14 -10.25 9.03
N ARG A 60 -5.61 -11.17 9.85
CA ARG A 60 -6.44 -10.88 11.02
C ARG A 60 -5.56 -10.45 12.18
N VAL A 61 -5.98 -9.37 12.87
CA VAL A 61 -5.37 -8.90 14.11
C VAL A 61 -6.37 -9.10 15.25
N SER A 62 -6.10 -10.03 16.16
CA SER A 62 -6.94 -10.28 17.34
C SER A 62 -6.24 -9.75 18.59
N TRP A 63 -6.93 -8.93 19.36
CA TRP A 63 -6.41 -8.29 20.58
C TRP A 63 -7.51 -8.18 21.64
N VAL A 64 -7.14 -7.91 22.89
CA VAL A 64 -8.08 -7.87 24.04
C VAL A 64 -8.24 -6.42 24.50
N ASP A 65 -9.48 -5.95 24.65
CA ASP A 65 -9.78 -4.63 25.19
C ASP A 65 -9.62 -4.57 26.74
N ASP A 66 -9.77 -3.39 27.32
CA ASP A 66 -9.64 -3.21 28.77
C ASP A 66 -10.75 -3.88 29.58
N LYS A 67 -11.83 -4.29 28.93
CA LYS A 67 -12.95 -5.02 29.54
C LYS A 67 -12.79 -6.55 29.45
N GLY A 68 -11.70 -7.01 28.83
CA GLY A 68 -11.43 -8.44 28.63
C GLY A 68 -12.10 -9.04 27.39
N ASN A 69 -12.71 -8.23 26.51
CA ASN A 69 -13.33 -8.74 25.30
C ASN A 69 -12.30 -8.87 24.16
N VAL A 70 -12.41 -9.95 23.41
CA VAL A 70 -11.59 -10.13 22.21
C VAL A 70 -12.13 -9.28 21.06
N GLN A 71 -11.28 -8.44 20.51
CA GLN A 71 -11.53 -7.59 19.37
C GLN A 71 -10.80 -8.14 18.14
N THR A 72 -11.34 -7.86 16.95
CA THR A 72 -10.76 -8.30 15.69
C THR A 72 -10.72 -7.15 14.69
N ASN A 73 -9.55 -6.94 14.09
CA ASN A 73 -9.31 -5.97 13.04
C ASN A 73 -8.64 -6.65 11.85
N MET A 74 -8.68 -5.99 10.69
CA MET A 74 -7.90 -6.39 9.52
C MET A 74 -6.56 -5.63 9.51
N GLY A 75 -5.50 -6.36 9.23
CA GLY A 75 -4.17 -5.81 9.00
C GLY A 75 -3.75 -5.99 7.55
N TYR A 76 -2.98 -5.04 7.03
CA TYR A 76 -2.55 -5.03 5.64
C TYR A 76 -1.10 -4.57 5.50
N ARG A 77 -0.39 -5.14 4.53
CA ARG A 77 0.85 -4.58 3.98
C ARG A 77 0.83 -4.73 2.47
N VAL A 78 0.89 -3.62 1.76
CA VAL A 78 1.03 -3.58 0.31
C VAL A 78 2.49 -3.33 -0.01
N GLN A 79 3.18 -4.33 -0.51
CA GLN A 79 4.51 -4.25 -1.09
C GLN A 79 4.33 -3.94 -2.57
N HIS A 80 4.41 -2.65 -2.91
CA HIS A 80 3.99 -2.21 -4.23
C HIS A 80 5.07 -2.43 -5.28
N ASN A 81 6.28 -1.92 -5.04
CA ASN A 81 7.37 -2.01 -6.00
C ASN A 81 8.73 -1.87 -5.32
N ASN A 82 9.68 -2.74 -5.65
CA ASN A 82 11.04 -2.73 -5.14
C ASN A 82 12.14 -2.62 -6.21
N CYS A 83 11.79 -2.15 -7.40
CA CYS A 83 12.75 -2.08 -8.53
C CYS A 83 13.95 -1.19 -8.25
N ILE A 84 13.82 -0.17 -7.41
CA ILE A 84 14.90 0.78 -7.09
C ILE A 84 15.43 0.65 -5.66
N GLY A 85 14.91 -0.27 -4.87
CA GLY A 85 15.35 -0.53 -3.49
C GLY A 85 14.27 -1.19 -2.66
N PRO A 86 14.55 -1.49 -1.37
CA PRO A 86 13.59 -2.12 -0.47
C PRO A 86 12.26 -1.40 -0.44
N TYR A 87 11.18 -2.15 -0.24
CA TYR A 87 9.87 -1.57 -0.01
C TYR A 87 9.93 -0.59 1.16
N LYS A 88 9.37 0.60 1.01
CA LYS A 88 9.42 1.66 2.02
C LYS A 88 8.09 2.41 2.07
N GLY A 89 7.51 2.50 3.25
CA GLY A 89 6.28 3.26 3.47
C GLY A 89 5.72 3.10 4.88
N GLY A 90 4.79 3.99 5.25
CA GLY A 90 4.21 4.08 6.58
C GLY A 90 3.18 3.01 6.90
N LEU A 91 2.75 3.03 8.17
CA LEU A 91 1.62 2.25 8.69
C LEU A 91 0.52 3.21 9.13
N ARG A 92 -0.69 3.08 8.57
CA ARG A 92 -1.86 3.89 8.91
C ARG A 92 -2.84 3.10 9.77
N PHE A 93 -3.19 3.62 10.94
CA PHE A 93 -4.22 3.06 11.80
C PHE A 93 -5.42 4.02 11.87
N HIS A 94 -6.47 3.69 11.12
CA HIS A 94 -7.69 4.49 11.06
C HIS A 94 -8.87 3.61 10.61
N LYS A 95 -10.06 3.87 11.17
CA LYS A 95 -11.29 3.10 10.88
C LYS A 95 -11.68 3.02 9.40
N SER A 96 -11.21 3.95 8.56
CA SER A 96 -11.51 3.95 7.12
C SER A 96 -10.52 3.12 6.30
N VAL A 97 -9.46 2.58 6.91
CA VAL A 97 -8.46 1.80 6.18
C VAL A 97 -9.10 0.55 5.59
N ASN A 98 -8.85 0.36 4.31
CA ASN A 98 -9.18 -0.84 3.54
C ASN A 98 -8.08 -1.10 2.51
N LEU A 99 -8.18 -2.21 1.80
CA LEU A 99 -7.17 -2.60 0.81
C LEU A 99 -7.02 -1.58 -0.33
N SER A 100 -8.13 -1.05 -0.85
CA SER A 100 -8.13 -0.04 -1.92
C SER A 100 -7.35 1.21 -1.53
N ILE A 101 -7.60 1.73 -0.31
CA ILE A 101 -6.88 2.89 0.24
C ILE A 101 -5.39 2.60 0.37
N LEU A 102 -5.01 1.43 0.89
CA LEU A 102 -3.60 1.10 1.06
C LEU A 102 -2.89 0.83 -0.26
N LYS A 103 -3.58 0.29 -1.27
CA LYS A 103 -3.04 0.16 -2.62
C LYS A 103 -2.78 1.52 -3.25
N PHE A 104 -3.71 2.47 -3.16
CA PHE A 104 -3.45 3.80 -3.72
C PHE A 104 -2.29 4.50 -3.00
N LEU A 105 -2.24 4.42 -1.68
CA LEU A 105 -1.15 5.02 -0.91
C LEU A 105 0.21 4.38 -1.21
N ALA A 106 0.27 3.07 -1.42
CA ALA A 106 1.50 2.38 -1.79
C ALA A 106 1.95 2.72 -3.23
N PHE A 107 0.99 2.86 -4.14
CA PHE A 107 1.22 3.32 -5.50
C PHE A 107 1.82 4.73 -5.52
N GLU A 108 1.18 5.68 -4.84
CA GLU A 108 1.70 7.05 -4.70
C GLU A 108 3.06 7.08 -4.00
N GLN A 109 3.26 6.25 -2.97
CA GLN A 109 4.53 6.15 -2.26
C GLN A 109 5.67 5.70 -3.17
N THR A 110 5.41 4.82 -4.12
CA THR A 110 6.41 4.39 -5.12
C THR A 110 6.91 5.57 -5.94
N PHE A 111 6.02 6.40 -6.46
CA PHE A 111 6.40 7.61 -7.21
C PHE A 111 7.07 8.65 -6.33
N LYS A 112 6.52 8.89 -5.14
CA LYS A 112 7.10 9.81 -4.16
C LYS A 112 8.54 9.44 -3.82
N ASN A 113 8.80 8.18 -3.53
CA ASN A 113 10.14 7.70 -3.17
C ASN A 113 11.11 7.79 -4.36
N SER A 114 10.66 7.53 -5.58
CA SER A 114 11.49 7.63 -6.78
C SER A 114 12.03 9.05 -7.00
N LEU A 115 11.29 10.07 -6.58
CA LEU A 115 11.71 11.48 -6.69
C LEU A 115 12.78 11.89 -5.67
N THR A 116 13.04 11.06 -4.67
CA THR A 116 14.07 11.37 -3.64
C THR A 116 15.50 11.11 -4.12
N THR A 117 15.68 10.42 -5.23
CA THR A 117 16.97 9.90 -5.73
C THR A 117 17.62 8.82 -4.83
N LEU A 118 16.96 8.43 -3.75
CA LEU A 118 17.42 7.38 -2.85
C LEU A 118 16.94 5.99 -3.34
N PRO A 119 17.67 4.92 -3.03
CA PRO A 119 17.31 3.56 -3.46
C PRO A 119 16.20 2.98 -2.57
N MET A 120 14.99 3.52 -2.69
CA MET A 120 13.80 3.13 -1.93
C MET A 120 12.66 2.78 -2.87
N GLY A 121 12.10 1.61 -2.70
CA GLY A 121 10.84 1.19 -3.32
C GLY A 121 9.61 1.79 -2.62
N GLY A 122 8.44 1.28 -2.93
CA GLY A 122 7.18 1.77 -2.36
C GLY A 122 6.37 0.68 -1.67
N ALA A 123 5.86 1.00 -0.50
CA ALA A 123 4.93 0.18 0.27
C ALA A 123 3.98 1.03 1.10
N LYS A 124 2.89 0.43 1.55
CA LYS A 124 2.01 1.00 2.56
C LYS A 124 1.35 -0.12 3.36
N GLY A 125 1.20 0.09 4.64
CA GLY A 125 0.47 -0.84 5.50
C GLY A 125 -0.48 -0.11 6.43
N GLY A 126 -1.21 -0.89 7.20
CA GLY A 126 -2.13 -0.34 8.19
C GLY A 126 -3.22 -1.30 8.62
N SER A 127 -4.20 -0.75 9.30
CA SER A 127 -5.34 -1.48 9.84
C SER A 127 -6.55 -0.56 9.96
N ASP A 128 -7.75 -1.14 9.93
CA ASP A 128 -9.01 -0.49 10.27
C ASP A 128 -9.15 -0.19 11.77
N PHE A 129 -8.15 -0.51 12.56
CA PHE A 129 -8.05 -0.13 13.97
C PHE A 129 -7.96 1.39 14.12
N SER A 130 -8.76 1.95 15.02
CA SER A 130 -8.66 3.36 15.39
C SER A 130 -8.13 3.50 16.83
N PRO A 131 -7.01 4.20 17.05
CA PRO A 131 -6.48 4.45 18.39
C PRO A 131 -7.30 5.48 19.19
N ARG A 132 -8.22 6.21 18.52
CA ARG A 132 -9.05 7.22 19.19
C ARG A 132 -9.96 6.59 20.24
N GLY A 133 -9.91 7.10 21.47
CA GLY A 133 -10.70 6.61 22.59
C GLY A 133 -10.23 5.28 23.17
N LYS A 134 -9.06 4.80 22.79
CA LYS A 134 -8.41 3.62 23.33
C LYS A 134 -7.39 4.00 24.39
N SER A 135 -7.22 3.14 25.41
CA SER A 135 -6.15 3.29 26.38
C SER A 135 -4.77 2.97 25.74
N ASN A 136 -3.70 3.45 26.35
CA ASN A 136 -2.35 3.10 25.94
C ASN A 136 -2.11 1.58 25.98
N ALA A 137 -2.73 0.88 26.96
CA ALA A 137 -2.63 -0.56 27.08
C ALA A 137 -3.36 -1.28 25.95
N GLU A 138 -4.53 -0.81 25.52
CA GLU A 138 -5.26 -1.34 24.35
C GLU A 138 -4.45 -1.15 23.06
N VAL A 139 -3.92 0.07 22.84
CA VAL A 139 -3.06 0.37 21.67
C VAL A 139 -1.83 -0.54 21.67
N MET A 140 -1.19 -0.74 22.82
CA MET A 140 -0.03 -1.62 22.95
C MET A 140 -0.38 -3.07 22.57
N ARG A 141 -1.48 -3.62 23.11
CA ARG A 141 -1.94 -4.99 22.79
C ARG A 141 -2.26 -5.14 21.31
N PHE A 142 -2.93 -4.14 20.71
CA PHE A 142 -3.19 -4.13 19.28
C PHE A 142 -1.87 -4.12 18.48
N CYS A 143 -0.93 -3.22 18.78
CA CYS A 143 0.35 -3.13 18.07
C CYS A 143 1.16 -4.43 18.18
N GLN A 144 1.19 -5.06 19.35
CA GLN A 144 1.85 -6.35 19.53
C GLN A 144 1.22 -7.44 18.65
N ALA A 145 -0.13 -7.53 18.64
CA ALA A 145 -0.84 -8.48 17.80
C ALA A 145 -0.61 -8.21 16.30
N PHE A 146 -0.66 -6.94 15.88
CA PHE A 146 -0.37 -6.53 14.51
C PHE A 146 1.04 -6.92 14.07
N MET A 147 2.06 -6.64 14.90
CA MET A 147 3.45 -6.96 14.60
C MET A 147 3.75 -8.45 14.65
N THR A 148 3.01 -9.24 15.43
CA THR A 148 3.14 -10.72 15.44
C THR A 148 2.86 -11.33 14.06
N GLU A 149 1.99 -10.70 13.29
CA GLU A 149 1.72 -11.12 11.90
C GLU A 149 2.69 -10.46 10.89
N LEU A 150 2.96 -9.17 11.06
CA LEU A 150 3.73 -8.40 10.07
C LEU A 150 5.24 -8.72 10.08
N TYR A 151 5.85 -9.03 11.22
CA TYR A 151 7.32 -9.10 11.37
C TYR A 151 8.00 -10.05 10.38
N ARG A 152 7.30 -11.08 9.92
CA ARG A 152 7.82 -12.07 8.97
C ARG A 152 8.06 -11.51 7.56
N HIS A 153 7.49 -10.35 7.27
CA HIS A 153 7.44 -9.76 5.94
C HIS A 153 8.26 -8.47 5.83
N ILE A 154 8.87 -8.04 6.92
CA ILE A 154 9.63 -6.79 7.01
C ILE A 154 11.07 -7.05 7.43
N GLY A 155 11.94 -6.13 7.08
CA GLY A 155 13.37 -6.20 7.41
C GLY A 155 14.14 -5.07 6.72
N PRO A 156 15.37 -4.80 7.15
CA PRO A 156 16.15 -3.65 6.66
C PRO A 156 16.45 -3.71 5.16
N ASP A 157 16.55 -4.90 4.59
CA ASP A 157 16.89 -5.10 3.18
C ASP A 157 15.69 -5.53 2.31
N GLU A 158 14.54 -5.76 2.92
CA GLU A 158 13.32 -6.25 2.25
C GLU A 158 12.23 -5.19 2.23
N ASP A 159 11.73 -4.82 3.41
CA ASP A 159 10.60 -3.91 3.57
C ASP A 159 10.75 -3.12 4.88
N VAL A 160 10.84 -1.80 4.77
CA VAL A 160 11.11 -0.90 5.91
C VAL A 160 9.88 -0.05 6.20
N PRO A 161 9.06 -0.41 7.21
CA PRO A 161 7.97 0.42 7.67
C PRO A 161 8.46 1.74 8.26
N ALA A 162 7.60 2.76 8.20
CA ALA A 162 7.85 4.07 8.77
C ALA A 162 6.59 4.64 9.43
N GLY A 163 6.67 5.84 9.97
CA GLY A 163 5.51 6.64 10.37
C GLY A 163 4.64 6.98 9.15
N ASP A 164 3.35 7.18 9.39
CA ASP A 164 2.39 7.58 8.35
C ASP A 164 2.56 9.04 7.95
#